data_ec2704567e4fce149687eab0fe5735c0
#
_entry.id   ec2704567e4fce149687eab0fe5735c0
#
_cell.length_a   1.000
_cell.length_b   1.000
_cell.length_c   1.000
_cell.angle_alpha   90.00
_cell.angle_beta   90.00
_cell.angle_gamma   90.00
#
_symmetry.space_group_name_H-M   'P 1'
#
loop_
_entity.id
_entity.type
_entity.pdbx_description
1 polymer ?
#
loop_
_entity_poly.entity_id
_entity_poly.type
_entity_poly.pdbx_seq_one_letter_code
_entity_poly.pdbx_strand_id
1 'polypeptide(L)'
;MNEHYKKYKETIKKVARRNYQKRIVLLNDFLAEQSCMHCGESETICLKFHPYDSQIRRLTKRVGTNNESRKEIFHLISESKILCSNCFIKVDNDLIEFI
;
A
#
# COMPACT_ATOMS: atom_id res chain seq x y z
N MET A 1 -30.05 -4.85 -22.96
CA MET A 1 -28.89 -3.97 -22.89
C MET A 1 -28.12 -3.97 -24.18
N ASN A 2 -27.79 -2.83 -24.70
CA ASN A 2 -27.06 -2.73 -25.94
C ASN A 2 -25.55 -2.96 -25.73
N GLU A 3 -24.87 -3.29 -26.82
CA GLU A 3 -23.41 -3.55 -26.81
C GLU A 3 -22.59 -2.33 -26.38
N HIS A 4 -23.10 -1.14 -26.61
CA HIS A 4 -22.45 0.11 -26.25
C HIS A 4 -22.22 0.24 -24.73
N TYR A 5 -23.20 -0.14 -23.92
CA TYR A 5 -23.11 -0.13 -22.47
C TYR A 5 -22.06 -1.13 -21.98
N LYS A 6 -21.99 -2.31 -22.57
CA LYS A 6 -21.00 -3.33 -22.20
C LYS A 6 -19.57 -2.85 -22.47
N LYS A 7 -19.32 -2.22 -23.62
CA LYS A 7 -18.01 -1.67 -23.98
C LYS A 7 -17.60 -0.56 -23.02
N TYR A 8 -18.52 0.32 -22.68
CA TYR A 8 -18.26 1.42 -21.74
C TYR A 8 -17.86 0.91 -20.36
N LYS A 9 -18.58 -0.10 -19.86
CA LYS A 9 -18.31 -0.73 -18.57
C LYS A 9 -16.92 -1.38 -18.53
N GLU A 10 -16.54 -2.08 -19.61
CA GLU A 10 -15.21 -2.69 -19.73
C GLU A 10 -14.10 -1.64 -19.74
N THR A 11 -14.31 -0.54 -20.44
CA THR A 11 -13.35 0.58 -20.49
C THR A 11 -13.11 1.16 -19.10
N ILE A 12 -14.17 1.39 -18.33
CA ILE A 12 -14.07 1.88 -16.94
C ILE A 12 -13.26 0.93 -16.09
N LYS A 13 -13.49 -0.38 -16.18
CA LYS A 13 -12.74 -1.39 -15.43
C LYS A 13 -11.26 -1.39 -15.80
N LYS A 14 -10.93 -1.27 -17.08
CA LYS A 14 -9.54 -1.21 -17.53
C LYS A 14 -8.81 0.01 -17.00
N VAL A 15 -9.45 1.18 -17.04
CA VAL A 15 -8.88 2.43 -16.52
C VAL A 15 -8.65 2.33 -15.01
N ALA A 16 -9.60 1.79 -14.25
CA ALA A 16 -9.48 1.60 -12.82
C ALA A 16 -8.31 0.67 -12.48
N ARG A 17 -8.12 -0.43 -13.21
CA ARG A 17 -7.00 -1.35 -13.02
C ARG A 17 -5.66 -0.68 -13.29
N ARG A 18 -5.53 0.12 -14.37
CA ARG A 18 -4.30 0.85 -14.67
C ARG A 18 -3.94 1.82 -13.56
N ASN A 19 -4.91 2.58 -13.07
CA ASN A 19 -4.68 3.55 -12.00
C ASN A 19 -4.25 2.86 -10.71
N TYR A 20 -4.86 1.74 -10.37
CA TYR A 20 -4.46 0.92 -9.23
C TYR A 20 -3.03 0.41 -9.37
N GLN A 21 -2.67 -0.14 -10.54
CA GLN A 21 -1.33 -0.64 -10.79
C GLN A 21 -0.27 0.46 -10.67
N LYS A 22 -0.55 1.65 -11.18
CA LYS A 22 0.36 2.80 -11.03
C LYS A 22 0.59 3.16 -9.57
N ARG A 23 -0.46 3.16 -8.75
CA ARG A 23 -0.35 3.45 -7.33
C ARG A 23 0.45 2.39 -6.57
N ILE A 24 0.24 1.12 -6.91
CA ILE A 24 0.98 0.01 -6.31
C ILE A 24 2.46 0.08 -6.68
N VAL A 25 2.78 0.43 -7.94
CA VAL A 25 4.16 0.63 -8.38
C VAL A 25 4.84 1.74 -7.55
N LEU A 26 4.16 2.86 -7.30
CA LEU A 26 4.72 3.94 -6.47
C LEU A 26 5.00 3.47 -5.04
N LEU A 27 4.10 2.69 -4.43
CA LEU A 27 4.35 2.12 -3.10
C LEU A 27 5.53 1.16 -3.11
N ASN A 28 5.62 0.30 -4.12
CA ASN A 28 6.70 -0.66 -4.25
C ASN A 28 8.04 0.03 -4.50
N ASP A 29 8.05 1.10 -5.30
CA ASP A 29 9.26 1.91 -5.55
C ASP A 29 9.74 2.56 -4.26
N PHE A 30 8.82 3.08 -3.44
CA PHE A 30 9.16 3.62 -2.13
C PHE A 30 9.77 2.54 -1.23
N LEU A 31 9.13 1.37 -1.15
CA LEU A 31 9.61 0.26 -0.32
C LEU A 31 10.92 -0.33 -0.82
N ALA A 32 11.19 -0.26 -2.14
CA ALA A 32 12.43 -0.77 -2.72
C ALA A 32 13.68 -0.06 -2.16
N GLU A 33 13.54 1.17 -1.68
CA GLU A 33 14.61 1.95 -1.06
C GLU A 33 14.67 1.76 0.46
N GLN A 34 13.80 0.94 1.03
CA GLN A 34 13.67 0.74 2.47
C GLN A 34 14.15 -0.63 2.89
N SER A 35 14.33 -0.79 4.19
CA SER A 35 14.63 -2.08 4.81
C SER A 35 13.89 -2.18 6.14
N CYS A 36 13.72 -3.41 6.63
CA CYS A 36 13.15 -3.62 7.95
C CYS A 36 13.98 -2.94 9.03
N MET A 37 13.35 -2.12 9.85
CA MET A 37 14.04 -1.40 10.94
C MET A 37 14.64 -2.34 11.98
N HIS A 38 14.12 -3.55 12.10
CA HIS A 38 14.55 -4.49 13.13
C HIS A 38 15.58 -5.50 12.61
N CYS A 39 15.29 -6.21 11.50
CA CYS A 39 16.16 -7.29 11.04
C CYS A 39 16.95 -6.96 9.75
N GLY A 40 16.68 -5.82 9.12
CA GLY A 40 17.37 -5.40 7.91
C GLY A 40 16.89 -6.06 6.61
N GLU A 41 15.79 -6.81 6.65
CA GLU A 41 15.22 -7.41 5.42
C GLU A 41 14.96 -6.34 4.37
N SER A 42 15.45 -6.54 3.16
CA SER A 42 15.36 -5.56 2.07
C SER A 42 14.48 -6.00 0.90
N GLU A 43 13.93 -7.22 0.93
CA GLU A 43 13.01 -7.67 -0.11
C GLU A 43 11.72 -6.87 -0.06
N THR A 44 11.42 -6.13 -1.12
CA THR A 44 10.27 -5.23 -1.22
C THR A 44 8.96 -5.93 -0.88
N ILE A 45 8.77 -7.16 -1.37
CA ILE A 45 7.55 -7.93 -1.16
C ILE A 45 7.33 -8.29 0.31
N CYS A 46 8.39 -8.34 1.11
CA CYS A 46 8.34 -8.67 2.52
C CYS A 46 8.10 -7.47 3.42
N LEU A 47 8.24 -6.25 2.89
CA LEU A 47 8.16 -5.02 3.67
C LEU A 47 6.72 -4.52 3.83
N LYS A 48 6.40 -4.05 5.03
CA LYS A 48 5.08 -3.51 5.37
C LYS A 48 5.21 -2.25 6.20
N PHE A 49 4.13 -1.47 6.25
CA PHE A 49 4.02 -0.24 7.04
C PHE A 49 3.36 -0.55 8.38
N HIS A 50 4.11 -0.67 9.44
CA HIS A 50 3.54 -0.94 10.78
C HIS A 50 3.13 0.36 11.48
N PRO A 51 1.94 0.49 12.08
CA PRO A 51 0.84 -0.47 12.12
C PRO A 51 -0.22 -0.27 11.00
N TYR A 52 -0.01 0.65 10.07
CA TYR A 52 -1.04 1.15 9.16
C TYR A 52 -1.03 0.50 7.77
N ASP A 53 -0.34 -0.63 7.59
CA ASP A 53 -0.19 -1.27 6.27
C ASP A 53 -1.53 -1.55 5.60
N SER A 54 -2.48 -2.14 6.31
CA SER A 54 -3.80 -2.47 5.73
C SER A 54 -4.59 -1.22 5.34
N GLN A 55 -4.51 -0.16 6.13
CA GLN A 55 -5.16 1.11 5.83
C GLN A 55 -4.55 1.80 4.60
N ILE A 56 -3.22 1.84 4.53
CA ILE A 56 -2.49 2.43 3.40
C ILE A 56 -2.83 1.69 2.11
N ARG A 57 -2.83 0.37 2.13
CA ARG A 57 -3.13 -0.43 0.94
C ARG A 57 -4.58 -0.31 0.53
N ARG A 58 -5.51 -0.23 1.49
CA ARG A 58 -6.93 -0.02 1.21
C ARG A 58 -7.18 1.33 0.56
N LEU A 59 -6.57 2.40 1.07
CA LEU A 59 -6.68 3.73 0.48
C LEU A 59 -6.07 3.78 -0.92
N THR A 60 -4.97 3.07 -1.13
CA THR A 60 -4.32 2.95 -2.43
C THR A 60 -5.22 2.24 -3.46
N LYS A 61 -6.04 1.29 -3.03
CA LYS A 61 -6.97 0.57 -3.89
C LYS A 61 -8.20 1.37 -4.29
N ARG A 62 -8.53 2.44 -3.57
CA ARG A 62 -9.72 3.23 -3.87
C ARG A 62 -9.65 3.87 -5.25
N VAL A 63 -10.74 3.71 -6.02
CA VAL A 63 -10.93 4.38 -7.29
C VAL A 63 -11.30 5.84 -7.02
N GLY A 64 -10.74 6.77 -7.78
CA GLY A 64 -11.05 8.19 -7.62
C GLY A 64 -10.34 8.85 -6.45
N THR A 65 -9.08 8.49 -6.20
CA THR A 65 -8.26 9.10 -5.16
C THR A 65 -8.15 10.61 -5.38
N ASN A 66 -8.62 11.40 -4.43
CA ASN A 66 -8.50 12.85 -4.45
C ASN A 66 -7.26 13.31 -3.68
N ASN A 67 -7.02 14.62 -3.63
CA ASN A 67 -5.86 15.17 -2.93
C ASN A 67 -5.89 14.88 -1.41
N GLU A 68 -7.07 14.82 -0.82
CA GLU A 68 -7.23 14.49 0.61
C GLU A 68 -6.80 13.07 0.92
N SER A 69 -7.19 12.11 0.06
CA SER A 69 -6.78 10.71 0.21
C SER A 69 -5.26 10.55 0.09
N ARG A 70 -4.64 11.30 -0.84
CA ARG A 70 -3.17 11.30 -0.98
C ARG A 70 -2.48 11.83 0.28
N LYS A 71 -2.98 12.93 0.83
CA LYS A 71 -2.46 13.50 2.08
C LYS A 71 -2.57 12.50 3.23
N GLU A 72 -3.70 11.81 3.32
CA GLU A 72 -3.92 10.78 4.34
C GLU A 72 -2.93 9.62 4.19
N ILE A 73 -2.72 9.14 2.97
CA ILE A 73 -1.72 8.08 2.69
C ILE A 73 -0.33 8.53 3.13
N PHE A 74 0.11 9.71 2.75
CA PHE A 74 1.42 10.23 3.13
C PHE A 74 1.56 10.41 4.65
N HIS A 75 0.49 10.87 5.29
CA HIS A 75 0.47 11.00 6.75
C HIS A 75 0.63 9.64 7.43
N LEU A 76 -0.13 8.63 7.00
CA LEU A 76 -0.04 7.27 7.54
C LEU A 76 1.35 6.66 7.31
N ILE A 77 1.94 6.89 6.14
CA ILE A 77 3.31 6.43 5.86
C ILE A 77 4.31 7.10 6.81
N SER A 78 4.19 8.40 7.06
CA SER A 78 5.08 9.12 7.95
C SER A 78 4.98 8.66 9.41
N GLU A 79 3.80 8.19 9.82
CA GLU A 79 3.55 7.66 11.17
C GLU A 79 3.87 6.16 11.28
N SER A 80 4.21 5.51 10.17
CA SER A 80 4.48 4.07 10.14
C SER A 80 5.96 3.78 10.22
N LYS A 81 6.29 2.58 10.72
CA LYS A 81 7.64 2.01 10.69
C LYS A 81 7.68 0.92 9.62
N ILE A 82 8.80 0.82 8.91
CA ILE A 82 8.98 -0.22 7.90
C ILE A 82 9.47 -1.49 8.59
N LEU A 83 8.68 -2.54 8.50
CA LEU A 83 8.98 -3.85 9.06
C LEU A 83 8.72 -4.94 8.03
N CYS A 84 9.52 -6.01 8.08
CA CYS A 84 9.19 -7.20 7.31
C CYS A 84 7.99 -7.92 7.93
N SER A 85 7.36 -8.82 7.17
CA SER A 85 6.17 -9.55 7.63
C SER A 85 6.39 -10.26 8.96
N ASN A 86 7.56 -10.88 9.15
CA ASN A 86 7.88 -11.59 10.38
C ASN A 86 8.00 -10.64 11.57
N CYS A 87 8.72 -9.54 11.42
CA CYS A 87 8.88 -8.54 12.47
C CYS A 87 7.56 -7.85 12.80
N PHE A 88 6.72 -7.59 11.80
CA PHE A 88 5.39 -7.03 11.97
C PHE A 88 4.54 -7.90 12.91
N ILE A 89 4.50 -9.21 12.65
CA ILE A 89 3.78 -10.17 13.48
C ILE A 89 4.36 -10.23 14.90
N LYS A 90 5.68 -10.22 15.01
CA LYS A 90 6.36 -10.27 16.32
C LYS A 90 6.07 -9.04 17.16
N VAL A 91 6.03 -7.84 16.55
CA VAL A 91 5.67 -6.62 17.26
C VAL A 91 4.22 -6.66 17.73
N ASP A 92 3.30 -7.13 16.89
CA ASP A 92 1.88 -7.25 17.24
C ASP A 92 1.64 -8.26 18.37
N ASN A 93 2.54 -9.20 18.55
CA ASN A 93 2.47 -10.22 19.64
C ASN A 93 3.43 -9.93 20.80
N ASP A 94 3.90 -8.70 20.90
CA ASP A 94 4.79 -8.22 21.98
C ASP A 94 6.10 -9.01 22.12
N LEU A 95 6.57 -9.63 21.03
CA LEU A 95 7.84 -10.36 21.01
C LEU A 95 9.03 -9.43 20.74
N ILE A 96 8.78 -8.25 20.18
CA ILE A 96 9.76 -7.21 19.89
C ILE A 96 9.22 -5.89 20.43
N GLU A 97 10.05 -5.15 21.15
CA GLU A 97 9.71 -3.81 21.60
C GLU A 97 10.39 -2.78 20.69
N PHE A 98 9.61 -1.82 20.19
CA PHE A 98 10.11 -0.61 19.55
C PHE A 98 9.96 0.54 20.54
N ILE A 99 11.09 1.10 20.87
CA ILE A 99 11.12 2.32 21.68
C ILE A 99 11.13 3.53 20.75
#